data_58ee64a0b50f60e3cbe507c77133293c
#
_entry.id   58ee64a0b50f60e3cbe507c77133293c
#
_cell.length_a   1.000
_cell.length_b   1.000
_cell.length_c   1.000
_cell.angle_alpha   90.00
_cell.angle_beta   90.00
_cell.angle_gamma   90.00
#
_symmetry.space_group_name_H-M   'P 1'
#
loop_
_entity.id
_entity.type
_entity.pdbx_description
1 polymer ?
#
loop_
_entity_poly.entity_id
_entity_poly.type
_entity_poly.pdbx_seq_one_letter_code
_entity_poly.pdbx_strand_id
1 'polypeptide(L)'
;DGNGQSELVEILTGLRKGISGQVEILGEDLFGSTPRKFFEKGVTSIPEDRQKHGLVLDFTVAENLILQNFGKEPYSQKGILKKDLIRKHATKLIEKFDIRPSGCENRLAGELSGGNQQKVIIAREVTNDGELLIAMNPTRGLDVGAIEFVHKYIVEQRNKNKAVLLVSFELDEIMSLSDRIEVIFDGQIVGSVAGRDADENQLGFMMAGGTKHEQER
;
A
#
# COMPACT_ATOMS: atom_id res chain seq x y z
N ASP A 1 -6.58 -16.02 3.11
CA ASP A 1 -6.86 -15.58 1.75
C ASP A 1 -8.31 -15.93 1.37
N GLY A 2 -8.98 -15.08 0.57
CA GLY A 2 -10.35 -15.36 0.12
C GLY A 2 -11.46 -15.04 1.13
N ASN A 3 -11.18 -14.35 2.22
CA ASN A 3 -12.15 -13.96 3.23
C ASN A 3 -12.72 -12.53 3.05
N GLY A 4 -12.48 -11.88 1.90
CA GLY A 4 -13.00 -10.54 1.61
C GLY A 4 -11.96 -9.41 1.73
N GLN A 5 -10.69 -9.71 2.05
CA GLN A 5 -9.63 -8.71 2.20
C GLN A 5 -9.38 -7.92 0.91
N SER A 6 -9.31 -8.62 -0.23
CA SER A 6 -9.09 -8.00 -1.54
C SER A 6 -10.25 -7.08 -1.92
N GLU A 7 -11.48 -7.56 -1.73
CA GLU A 7 -12.70 -6.78 -1.98
C GLU A 7 -12.75 -5.52 -1.12
N LEU A 8 -12.40 -5.63 0.16
CA LEU A 8 -12.31 -4.49 1.07
C LEU A 8 -11.30 -3.45 0.56
N VAL A 9 -10.08 -3.88 0.21
CA VAL A 9 -9.03 -2.97 -0.30
C VAL A 9 -9.46 -2.35 -1.63
N GLU A 10 -10.07 -3.10 -2.53
CA GLU A 10 -10.59 -2.58 -3.81
C GLU A 10 -11.68 -1.51 -3.60
N ILE A 11 -12.57 -1.68 -2.61
CA ILE A 11 -13.58 -0.67 -2.26
C ILE A 11 -12.91 0.58 -1.68
N LEU A 12 -11.96 0.42 -0.76
CA LEU A 12 -11.24 1.51 -0.10
C LEU A 12 -10.27 2.27 -1.02
N THR A 13 -9.99 1.73 -2.21
CA THR A 13 -9.20 2.37 -3.26
C THR A 13 -10.03 2.82 -4.46
N GLY A 14 -11.36 2.56 -4.42
CA GLY A 14 -12.29 2.92 -5.49
C GLY A 14 -12.22 2.03 -6.74
N LEU A 15 -11.49 0.91 -6.68
CA LEU A 15 -11.38 -0.05 -7.78
C LEU A 15 -12.61 -0.93 -7.91
N ARG A 16 -13.39 -1.09 -6.83
CA ARG A 16 -14.65 -1.84 -6.79
C ARG A 16 -15.75 -0.97 -6.20
N LYS A 17 -16.95 -1.07 -6.75
CA LYS A 17 -18.14 -0.46 -6.14
C LYS A 17 -18.72 -1.40 -5.10
N GLY A 18 -18.92 -0.90 -3.89
CA GLY A 18 -19.69 -1.62 -2.87
C GLY A 18 -21.19 -1.59 -3.16
N ILE A 19 -21.94 -2.51 -2.55
CA ILE A 19 -23.42 -2.56 -2.68
C ILE A 19 -24.07 -1.56 -1.71
N SER A 20 -23.53 -1.46 -0.49
CA SER A 20 -24.02 -0.58 0.57
C SER A 20 -22.92 -0.27 1.57
N GLY A 21 -23.09 0.77 2.38
CA GLY A 21 -22.14 1.17 3.40
C GLY A 21 -21.69 2.62 3.26
N GLN A 22 -20.63 2.98 3.97
CA GLN A 22 -20.02 4.30 3.95
C GLN A 22 -18.50 4.16 4.03
N VAL A 23 -17.77 5.01 3.30
CA VAL A 23 -16.31 5.12 3.38
C VAL A 23 -15.96 6.58 3.63
N GLU A 24 -15.73 6.92 4.88
CA GLU A 24 -15.39 8.29 5.27
C GLU A 24 -13.87 8.49 5.33
N ILE A 25 -13.36 9.43 4.55
CA ILE A 25 -11.95 9.84 4.54
C ILE A 25 -11.90 11.36 4.77
N LEU A 26 -11.26 11.77 5.86
CA LEU A 26 -11.14 13.19 6.25
C LEU A 26 -12.50 13.92 6.25
N GLY A 27 -13.54 13.28 6.80
CA GLY A 27 -14.89 13.85 6.90
C GLY A 27 -15.70 13.88 5.62
N GLU A 28 -15.23 13.25 4.53
CA GLU A 28 -15.98 13.11 3.28
C GLU A 28 -16.30 11.65 2.97
N ASP A 29 -17.56 11.37 2.66
CA ASP A 29 -17.96 10.03 2.21
C ASP A 29 -17.53 9.81 0.75
N LEU A 30 -16.65 8.84 0.56
CA LEU A 30 -16.12 8.44 -0.74
C LEU A 30 -16.73 7.13 -1.26
N PHE A 31 -17.77 6.59 -0.61
CA PHE A 31 -18.37 5.33 -1.04
C PHE A 31 -18.79 5.39 -2.51
N GLY A 32 -18.36 4.40 -3.30
CA GLY A 32 -18.63 4.35 -4.74
C GLY A 32 -17.91 5.40 -5.60
N SER A 33 -16.99 6.16 -5.01
CA SER A 33 -16.17 7.14 -5.73
C SER A 33 -15.12 6.46 -6.62
N THR A 34 -14.56 7.23 -7.56
CA THR A 34 -13.50 6.74 -8.48
C THR A 34 -12.14 6.66 -7.76
N PRO A 35 -11.19 5.81 -8.22
CA PRO A 35 -9.83 5.77 -7.68
C PRO A 35 -9.15 7.12 -7.67
N ARG A 36 -9.41 7.94 -8.69
CA ARG A 36 -8.88 9.31 -8.76
C ARG A 36 -9.31 10.16 -7.58
N LYS A 37 -10.58 10.06 -7.16
CA LYS A 37 -11.11 10.82 -6.02
C LYS A 37 -10.49 10.36 -4.70
N PHE A 38 -10.30 9.05 -4.50
CA PHE A 38 -9.57 8.51 -3.35
C PHE A 38 -8.13 9.04 -3.30
N PHE A 39 -7.42 8.99 -4.42
CA PHE A 39 -6.06 9.54 -4.51
C PHE A 39 -6.01 11.05 -4.19
N GLU A 40 -6.95 11.84 -4.72
CA GLU A 40 -7.02 13.28 -4.46
C GLU A 40 -7.37 13.62 -3.00
N LYS A 41 -8.00 12.69 -2.28
CA LYS A 41 -8.26 12.75 -0.84
C LYS A 41 -7.10 12.22 0.02
N GLY A 42 -5.97 11.89 -0.59
CA GLY A 42 -4.79 11.47 0.13
C GLY A 42 -4.76 9.98 0.47
N VAL A 43 -5.50 9.14 -0.24
CA VAL A 43 -5.34 7.68 -0.14
C VAL A 43 -4.22 7.24 -1.06
N THR A 44 -3.20 6.61 -0.49
CA THR A 44 -2.09 5.98 -1.21
C THR A 44 -2.14 4.47 -0.99
N SER A 45 -1.62 3.67 -1.93
CA SER A 45 -1.73 2.22 -1.81
C SER A 45 -0.52 1.47 -2.35
N ILE A 46 -0.12 0.44 -1.59
CA ILE A 46 0.81 -0.60 -2.02
C ILE A 46 -0.03 -1.84 -2.32
N PRO A 47 -0.20 -2.22 -3.59
CA PRO A 47 -1.03 -3.36 -3.96
C PRO A 47 -0.31 -4.68 -3.70
N GLU A 48 -1.08 -5.76 -3.53
CA GLU A 48 -0.57 -7.11 -3.34
C GLU A 48 0.28 -7.58 -4.53
N ASP A 49 -0.25 -7.43 -5.74
CA ASP A 49 0.47 -7.76 -6.97
C ASP A 49 1.11 -6.50 -7.56
N ARG A 50 2.40 -6.32 -7.25
CA ARG A 50 3.18 -5.17 -7.71
C ARG A 50 3.34 -5.09 -9.22
N GLN A 51 3.34 -6.24 -9.92
CA GLN A 51 3.55 -6.30 -11.37
C GLN A 51 2.25 -6.05 -12.14
N LYS A 52 1.13 -6.52 -11.61
CA LYS A 52 -0.18 -6.37 -12.26
C LYS A 52 -0.86 -5.04 -11.93
N HIS A 53 -0.74 -4.58 -10.68
CA HIS A 53 -1.47 -3.43 -10.18
C HIS A 53 -0.57 -2.29 -9.68
N GLY A 54 0.71 -2.57 -9.40
CA GLY A 54 1.62 -1.59 -8.83
C GLY A 54 2.41 -0.80 -9.85
N LEU A 55 2.86 -1.43 -10.94
CA LEU A 55 3.75 -0.86 -11.95
C LEU A 55 3.21 -1.06 -13.36
N VAL A 56 3.62 -0.20 -14.27
CA VAL A 56 3.55 -0.46 -15.71
C VAL A 56 4.94 -0.96 -16.13
N LEU A 57 5.06 -2.28 -16.33
CA LEU A 57 6.35 -2.94 -16.50
C LEU A 57 7.13 -2.46 -17.73
N ASP A 58 6.42 -2.09 -18.79
CA ASP A 58 6.98 -1.56 -20.05
C ASP A 58 7.30 -0.06 -19.99
N PHE A 59 6.99 0.61 -18.87
CA PHE A 59 7.40 1.99 -18.62
C PHE A 59 8.73 2.02 -17.88
N THR A 60 9.46 3.12 -18.08
CA THR A 60 10.69 3.36 -17.33
C THR A 60 10.43 3.55 -15.84
N VAL A 61 11.47 3.37 -15.02
CA VAL A 61 11.42 3.69 -13.58
C VAL A 61 10.98 5.13 -13.36
N ALA A 62 11.51 6.07 -14.15
CA ALA A 62 11.15 7.48 -14.05
C ALA A 62 9.66 7.74 -14.33
N GLU A 63 9.09 7.08 -15.33
CA GLU A 63 7.65 7.19 -15.65
C GLU A 63 6.78 6.56 -14.57
N ASN A 64 7.17 5.41 -14.03
CA ASN A 64 6.47 4.77 -12.91
C ASN A 64 6.48 5.64 -11.65
N LEU A 65 7.56 6.35 -11.34
CA LEU A 65 7.68 7.22 -10.18
C LEU A 65 6.74 8.44 -10.21
N ILE A 66 6.27 8.85 -11.40
CA ILE A 66 5.35 9.99 -11.56
C ILE A 66 3.95 9.57 -12.02
N LEU A 67 3.67 8.26 -12.11
CA LEU A 67 2.50 7.69 -12.79
C LEU A 67 1.15 8.32 -12.38
N GLN A 68 0.98 8.67 -11.10
CA GLN A 68 -0.25 9.29 -10.60
C GLN A 68 -0.27 10.81 -10.76
N ASN A 69 0.87 11.44 -11.02
CA ASN A 69 1.07 12.88 -11.08
C ASN A 69 1.55 13.40 -12.44
N PHE A 70 1.69 12.54 -13.45
CA PHE A 70 2.24 12.92 -14.77
C PHE A 70 1.55 14.12 -15.41
N GLY A 71 0.24 14.31 -15.17
CA GLY A 71 -0.55 15.42 -15.73
C GLY A 71 -0.46 16.72 -14.93
N LYS A 72 0.24 16.74 -13.78
CA LYS A 72 0.35 17.92 -12.90
C LYS A 72 1.71 18.61 -13.04
N GLU A 73 1.76 19.88 -12.67
CA GLU A 73 3.06 20.54 -12.43
C GLU A 73 3.79 19.87 -11.25
N PRO A 74 5.11 19.77 -11.29
CA PRO A 74 6.03 20.32 -12.29
C PRO A 74 6.28 19.40 -13.51
N TYR A 75 5.67 18.21 -13.58
CA TYR A 75 5.99 17.17 -14.57
C TYR A 75 5.37 17.43 -15.94
N SER A 76 4.25 18.16 -15.98
CA SER A 76 3.56 18.51 -17.22
C SER A 76 3.17 19.99 -17.24
N GLN A 77 3.19 20.59 -18.43
CA GLN A 77 2.65 21.92 -18.67
C GLN A 77 1.97 21.96 -20.03
N LYS A 78 0.70 22.38 -20.07
CA LYS A 78 -0.12 22.40 -21.29
C LYS A 78 -0.14 21.07 -22.05
N GLY A 79 -0.14 19.94 -21.31
CA GLY A 79 -0.15 18.58 -21.88
C GLY A 79 1.22 18.07 -22.36
N ILE A 80 2.30 18.85 -22.21
CA ILE A 80 3.66 18.46 -22.62
C ILE A 80 4.46 18.04 -21.38
N LEU A 81 4.99 16.80 -21.39
CA LEU A 81 5.83 16.30 -20.31
C LEU A 81 7.22 16.94 -20.31
N LYS A 82 7.66 17.37 -19.13
CA LYS A 82 8.98 17.97 -18.89
C LYS A 82 10.00 16.88 -18.52
N LYS A 83 10.53 16.17 -19.52
CA LYS A 83 11.39 15.00 -19.35
C LYS A 83 12.59 15.24 -18.41
N ASP A 84 13.23 16.40 -18.48
CA ASP A 84 14.39 16.72 -17.62
C ASP A 84 14.00 16.83 -16.14
N LEU A 85 12.82 17.39 -15.84
CA LEU A 85 12.32 17.48 -14.47
C LEU A 85 11.91 16.11 -13.94
N ILE A 86 11.30 15.27 -14.79
CA ILE A 86 10.94 13.89 -14.46
C ILE A 86 12.20 13.09 -14.12
N ARG A 87 13.25 13.19 -14.97
CA ARG A 87 14.53 12.50 -14.74
C ARG A 87 15.18 12.97 -13.43
N LYS A 88 15.29 14.28 -13.21
CA LYS A 88 15.86 14.84 -11.97
C LYS A 88 15.11 14.36 -10.73
N HIS A 89 13.79 14.28 -10.79
CA HIS A 89 12.96 13.73 -9.71
C HIS A 89 13.26 12.25 -9.48
N ALA A 90 13.29 11.45 -10.55
CA ALA A 90 13.57 10.03 -10.47
C ALA A 90 14.96 9.75 -9.87
N THR A 91 16.02 10.46 -10.33
CA THR A 91 17.36 10.30 -9.77
C THR A 91 17.38 10.53 -8.26
N LYS A 92 16.72 11.59 -7.76
CA LYS A 92 16.63 11.86 -6.32
C LYS A 92 15.92 10.74 -5.56
N LEU A 93 14.85 10.18 -6.11
CA LEU A 93 14.12 9.09 -5.47
C LEU A 93 14.90 7.77 -5.51
N ILE A 94 15.57 7.47 -6.62
CA ILE A 94 16.43 6.29 -6.77
C ILE A 94 17.52 6.30 -5.70
N GLU A 95 18.18 7.43 -5.48
CA GLU A 95 19.18 7.61 -4.42
C GLU A 95 18.56 7.49 -3.02
N LYS A 96 17.49 8.23 -2.75
CA LYS A 96 16.83 8.29 -1.44
C LYS A 96 16.30 6.93 -0.98
N PHE A 97 15.75 6.13 -1.90
CA PHE A 97 15.14 4.84 -1.62
C PHE A 97 16.06 3.66 -1.91
N ASP A 98 17.33 3.92 -2.25
CA ASP A 98 18.31 2.89 -2.62
C ASP A 98 17.75 1.90 -3.65
N ILE A 99 17.16 2.42 -4.72
CA ILE A 99 16.67 1.60 -5.84
C ILE A 99 17.88 1.18 -6.70
N ARG A 100 18.00 -0.10 -6.98
CA ARG A 100 19.15 -0.65 -7.70
C ARG A 100 18.76 -1.22 -9.08
N PRO A 101 19.66 -1.10 -10.07
CA PRO A 101 20.95 -0.43 -10.00
C PRO A 101 20.85 1.09 -9.98
N SER A 102 21.83 1.78 -9.41
CA SER A 102 21.89 3.25 -9.45
C SER A 102 21.85 3.75 -10.91
N GLY A 103 21.19 4.88 -11.17
CA GLY A 103 21.04 5.44 -12.51
C GLY A 103 20.05 4.65 -13.40
N CYS A 104 19.13 3.92 -12.78
CA CYS A 104 18.14 3.09 -13.51
C CYS A 104 16.90 3.88 -13.98
N GLU A 105 16.90 5.21 -13.94
CA GLU A 105 15.74 6.03 -14.29
C GLU A 105 15.18 5.76 -15.68
N ASN A 106 16.03 5.37 -16.63
CA ASN A 106 15.64 5.05 -18.01
C ASN A 106 15.44 3.54 -18.27
N ARG A 107 15.68 2.67 -17.28
CA ARG A 107 15.39 1.23 -17.40
C ARG A 107 13.91 0.95 -17.29
N LEU A 108 13.43 -0.09 -17.95
CA LEU A 108 12.07 -0.55 -17.78
C LEU A 108 11.88 -1.11 -16.37
N ALA A 109 10.72 -0.84 -15.76
CA ALA A 109 10.42 -1.34 -14.42
C ALA A 109 10.40 -2.87 -14.34
N GLY A 110 10.05 -3.53 -15.45
CA GLY A 110 10.06 -4.99 -15.57
C GLY A 110 11.45 -5.62 -15.47
N GLU A 111 12.53 -4.86 -15.73
CA GLU A 111 13.92 -5.33 -15.64
C GLU A 111 14.46 -5.34 -14.19
N LEU A 112 13.75 -4.72 -13.26
CA LEU A 112 14.19 -4.64 -11.87
C LEU A 112 13.85 -5.93 -11.11
N SER A 113 14.66 -6.27 -10.09
CA SER A 113 14.30 -7.31 -9.12
C SER A 113 13.02 -6.94 -8.35
N GLY A 114 12.30 -7.95 -7.83
CA GLY A 114 11.06 -7.73 -7.08
C GLY A 114 11.21 -6.74 -5.92
N GLY A 115 12.31 -6.81 -5.17
CA GLY A 115 12.60 -5.85 -4.09
C GLY A 115 12.77 -4.41 -4.60
N ASN A 116 13.44 -4.22 -5.75
CA ASN A 116 13.59 -2.89 -6.34
C ASN A 116 12.29 -2.38 -6.98
N GLN A 117 11.47 -3.26 -7.57
CA GLN A 117 10.12 -2.93 -8.00
C GLN A 117 9.27 -2.40 -6.84
N GLN A 118 9.34 -3.07 -5.68
CA GLN A 118 8.64 -2.64 -4.47
C GLN A 118 9.14 -1.27 -3.98
N LYS A 119 10.45 -1.04 -4.00
CA LYS A 119 11.04 0.26 -3.66
C LYS A 119 10.55 1.39 -4.59
N VAL A 120 10.35 1.13 -5.89
CA VAL A 120 9.77 2.10 -6.84
C VAL A 120 8.35 2.46 -6.44
N ILE A 121 7.50 1.47 -6.11
CA ILE A 121 6.13 1.71 -5.65
C ILE A 121 6.14 2.56 -4.38
N ILE A 122 6.91 2.15 -3.36
CA ILE A 122 7.01 2.88 -2.10
C ILE A 122 7.50 4.31 -2.32
N ALA A 123 8.55 4.51 -3.13
CA ALA A 123 9.07 5.84 -3.44
C ALA A 123 8.02 6.75 -4.08
N ARG A 124 7.19 6.20 -4.96
CA ARG A 124 6.06 6.92 -5.56
C ARG A 124 5.00 7.28 -4.52
N GLU A 125 4.56 6.30 -3.73
CA GLU A 125 3.48 6.51 -2.75
C GLU A 125 3.91 7.48 -1.63
N VAL A 126 5.18 7.42 -1.18
CA VAL A 126 5.74 8.40 -0.24
C VAL A 126 5.68 9.82 -0.77
N THR A 127 6.01 9.98 -2.04
CA THR A 127 6.10 11.31 -2.67
C THR A 127 4.72 11.96 -2.82
N ASN A 128 3.68 11.14 -2.86
CA ASN A 128 2.30 11.60 -2.91
C ASN A 128 1.80 12.17 -1.58
N ASP A 129 2.53 11.93 -0.50
CA ASP A 129 2.29 12.46 0.85
C ASP A 129 0.83 12.31 1.33
N GLY A 130 0.24 11.13 1.10
CA GLY A 130 -1.14 10.82 1.47
C GLY A 130 -1.36 10.76 2.98
N GLU A 131 -2.63 10.89 3.41
CA GLU A 131 -3.05 10.81 4.81
C GLU A 131 -3.39 9.38 5.25
N LEU A 132 -3.74 8.51 4.29
CA LEU A 132 -4.00 7.09 4.50
C LEU A 132 -3.13 6.27 3.56
N LEU A 133 -2.33 5.37 4.13
CA LEU A 133 -1.62 4.32 3.38
C LEU A 133 -2.39 3.00 3.53
N ILE A 134 -2.77 2.40 2.43
CA ILE A 134 -3.29 1.03 2.38
C ILE A 134 -2.20 0.12 1.83
N ALA A 135 -1.70 -0.83 2.62
CA ALA A 135 -0.67 -1.76 2.22
C ALA A 135 -1.21 -3.19 2.26
N MET A 136 -1.29 -3.84 1.09
CA MET A 136 -1.77 -5.22 0.98
C MET A 136 -0.63 -6.16 0.63
N ASN A 137 -0.33 -7.10 1.54
CA ASN A 137 0.77 -8.08 1.45
C ASN A 137 2.08 -7.42 0.96
N PRO A 138 2.52 -6.29 1.57
CA PRO A 138 3.55 -5.43 1.01
C PRO A 138 4.93 -6.09 0.95
N THR A 139 5.14 -7.16 1.72
CA THR A 139 6.42 -7.89 1.82
C THR A 139 6.43 -9.20 1.04
N ARG A 140 5.32 -9.60 0.41
CA ARG A 140 5.19 -10.88 -0.27
C ARG A 140 6.27 -11.10 -1.33
N GLY A 141 7.01 -12.19 -1.17
CA GLY A 141 8.05 -12.61 -2.13
C GLY A 141 9.26 -11.68 -2.20
N LEU A 142 9.57 -10.97 -1.10
CA LEU A 142 10.74 -10.13 -0.96
C LEU A 142 11.83 -10.86 -0.15
N ASP A 143 13.07 -10.43 -0.34
CA ASP A 143 14.19 -10.82 0.53
C ASP A 143 14.14 -10.03 1.87
N VAL A 144 14.90 -10.50 2.86
CA VAL A 144 14.92 -9.94 4.22
C VAL A 144 15.21 -8.43 4.23
N GLY A 145 16.18 -7.98 3.43
CA GLY A 145 16.54 -6.56 3.38
C GLY A 145 15.42 -5.68 2.80
N ALA A 146 14.67 -6.20 1.81
CA ALA A 146 13.52 -5.50 1.26
C ALA A 146 12.34 -5.50 2.24
N ILE A 147 12.14 -6.58 3.02
CA ILE A 147 11.12 -6.65 4.08
C ILE A 147 11.39 -5.59 5.14
N GLU A 148 12.61 -5.52 5.69
CA GLU A 148 13.00 -4.51 6.68
C GLU A 148 12.79 -3.09 6.16
N PHE A 149 13.10 -2.85 4.89
CA PHE A 149 12.86 -1.55 4.25
C PHE A 149 11.36 -1.19 4.22
N VAL A 150 10.50 -2.14 3.85
CA VAL A 150 9.03 -1.94 3.82
C VAL A 150 8.49 -1.66 5.22
N HIS A 151 8.87 -2.47 6.22
CA HIS A 151 8.45 -2.31 7.62
C HIS A 151 8.85 -0.93 8.17
N LYS A 152 10.11 -0.55 7.98
CA LYS A 152 10.59 0.78 8.37
C LYS A 152 9.75 1.89 7.76
N TYR A 153 9.42 1.77 6.48
CA TYR A 153 8.60 2.74 5.78
C TYR A 153 7.17 2.85 6.37
N ILE A 154 6.51 1.71 6.63
CA ILE A 154 5.18 1.66 7.25
C ILE A 154 5.19 2.37 8.60
N VAL A 155 6.18 2.06 9.45
CA VAL A 155 6.35 2.70 10.76
C VAL A 155 6.63 4.20 10.63
N GLU A 156 7.40 4.63 9.63
CA GLU A 156 7.63 6.05 9.36
C GLU A 156 6.34 6.81 9.01
N GLN A 157 5.41 6.20 8.25
CA GLN A 157 4.12 6.85 7.96
C GLN A 157 3.28 7.00 9.24
N ARG A 158 3.18 5.95 10.04
CA ARG A 158 2.51 5.99 11.35
C ARG A 158 3.11 7.07 12.26
N ASN A 159 4.45 7.17 12.34
CA ASN A 159 5.15 8.17 13.16
C ASN A 159 4.95 9.62 12.65
N LYS A 160 4.54 9.81 11.42
CA LYS A 160 4.09 11.09 10.86
C LYS A 160 2.62 11.40 11.14
N ASN A 161 1.97 10.64 12.02
CA ASN A 161 0.54 10.72 12.36
C ASN A 161 -0.40 10.43 11.18
N LYS A 162 0.05 9.64 10.21
CA LYS A 162 -0.79 9.17 9.12
C LYS A 162 -1.47 7.86 9.50
N ALA A 163 -2.66 7.65 8.96
CA ALA A 163 -3.33 6.36 9.10
C ALA A 163 -2.68 5.31 8.20
N VAL A 164 -2.53 4.08 8.71
CA VAL A 164 -2.04 2.94 7.95
C VAL A 164 -3.02 1.79 8.12
N LEU A 165 -3.53 1.27 7.00
CA LEU A 165 -4.24 -0.01 6.94
C LEU A 165 -3.29 -1.05 6.35
N LEU A 166 -2.77 -1.92 7.20
CA LEU A 166 -1.95 -3.06 6.79
C LEU A 166 -2.84 -4.30 6.67
N VAL A 167 -2.87 -4.91 5.50
CA VAL A 167 -3.49 -6.21 5.24
C VAL A 167 -2.38 -7.18 4.89
N SER A 168 -2.17 -8.20 5.71
CA SER A 168 -1.13 -9.21 5.51
C SER A 168 -1.60 -10.60 5.93
N PHE A 169 -1.06 -11.62 5.26
CA PHE A 169 -1.22 -13.02 5.65
C PHE A 169 -0.09 -13.50 6.57
N GLU A 170 0.96 -12.68 6.72
CA GLU A 170 2.08 -12.97 7.61
C GLU A 170 1.74 -12.47 9.02
N LEU A 171 1.47 -13.41 9.93
CA LEU A 171 1.04 -13.09 11.29
C LEU A 171 2.09 -12.29 12.07
N ASP A 172 3.37 -12.64 11.91
CA ASP A 172 4.48 -11.92 12.53
C ASP A 172 4.55 -10.45 12.07
N GLU A 173 4.26 -10.17 10.78
CA GLU A 173 4.20 -8.82 10.24
C GLU A 173 3.09 -8.01 10.92
N ILE A 174 1.88 -8.59 10.99
CA ILE A 174 0.72 -7.95 11.64
C ILE A 174 0.99 -7.68 13.11
N MET A 175 1.47 -8.67 13.87
CA MET A 175 1.72 -8.56 15.30
C MET A 175 2.82 -7.54 15.63
N SER A 176 3.85 -7.45 14.79
CA SER A 176 5.00 -6.54 15.02
C SER A 176 4.71 -5.08 14.66
N LEU A 177 3.79 -4.82 13.75
CA LEU A 177 3.58 -3.48 13.18
C LEU A 177 2.28 -2.80 13.61
N SER A 178 1.26 -3.58 14.06
CA SER A 178 -0.09 -3.06 14.23
C SER A 178 -0.37 -2.58 15.65
N ASP A 179 -0.97 -1.40 15.79
CA ASP A 179 -1.50 -0.90 17.07
C ASP A 179 -2.83 -1.61 17.43
N ARG A 180 -3.61 -2.00 16.41
CA ARG A 180 -4.86 -2.74 16.51
C ARG A 180 -4.97 -3.75 15.36
N ILE A 181 -5.44 -4.94 15.67
CA ILE A 181 -5.60 -6.04 14.73
C ILE A 181 -7.08 -6.39 14.61
N GLU A 182 -7.59 -6.39 13.39
CA GLU A 182 -8.92 -6.85 13.04
C GLU A 182 -8.81 -8.17 12.27
N VAL A 183 -9.56 -9.17 12.66
CA VAL A 183 -9.57 -10.46 11.96
C VAL A 183 -10.83 -10.54 11.10
N ILE A 184 -10.62 -10.77 9.79
CA ILE A 184 -11.71 -10.96 8.83
C ILE A 184 -11.84 -12.44 8.46
N PHE A 185 -13.07 -12.96 8.53
CA PHE A 185 -13.42 -14.32 8.12
C PHE A 185 -14.79 -14.30 7.44
N ASP A 186 -14.90 -14.94 6.29
CA ASP A 186 -16.13 -14.99 5.46
C ASP A 186 -16.82 -13.63 5.28
N GLY A 187 -16.01 -12.60 4.97
CA GLY A 187 -16.47 -11.22 4.73
C GLY A 187 -16.88 -10.45 5.98
N GLN A 188 -16.66 -10.98 7.19
CA GLN A 188 -17.04 -10.35 8.46
C GLN A 188 -15.82 -10.13 9.35
N ILE A 189 -15.83 -9.05 10.13
CA ILE A 189 -14.87 -8.86 11.21
C ILE A 189 -15.31 -9.73 12.40
N VAL A 190 -14.58 -10.81 12.67
CA VAL A 190 -14.89 -11.78 13.72
C VAL A 190 -14.20 -11.49 15.04
N GLY A 191 -13.22 -10.60 15.04
CA GLY A 191 -12.53 -10.18 16.26
C GLY A 191 -11.69 -8.93 16.08
N SER A 192 -11.46 -8.22 17.20
CA SER A 192 -10.61 -7.04 17.31
C SER A 192 -9.73 -7.16 18.55
N VAL A 193 -8.41 -6.96 18.40
CA VAL A 193 -7.43 -7.10 19.47
C VAL A 193 -6.46 -5.92 19.42
N ALA A 194 -6.08 -5.35 20.57
CA ALA A 194 -5.00 -4.39 20.63
C ALA A 194 -3.67 -5.10 20.32
N GLY A 195 -2.81 -4.52 19.48
CA GLY A 195 -1.57 -5.16 19.02
C GLY A 195 -0.69 -5.66 20.19
N ARG A 196 -0.57 -4.88 21.27
CA ARG A 196 0.19 -5.25 22.49
C ARG A 196 -0.37 -6.46 23.24
N ASP A 197 -1.66 -6.77 23.07
CA ASP A 197 -2.38 -7.84 23.75
C ASP A 197 -2.65 -9.02 22.81
N ALA A 198 -2.10 -8.99 21.60
CA ALA A 198 -2.30 -10.00 20.57
C ALA A 198 -1.54 -11.29 20.94
N ASP A 199 -2.22 -12.41 20.81
CA ASP A 199 -1.67 -13.76 20.96
C ASP A 199 -1.88 -14.55 19.68
N GLU A 200 -0.84 -15.28 19.26
CA GLU A 200 -0.83 -16.03 18.00
C GLU A 200 -1.94 -17.09 17.96
N ASN A 201 -2.16 -17.82 19.06
CA ASN A 201 -3.19 -18.85 19.13
C ASN A 201 -4.59 -18.25 19.05
N GLN A 202 -4.81 -17.11 19.73
CA GLN A 202 -6.07 -16.38 19.67
C GLN A 202 -6.37 -15.89 18.25
N LEU A 203 -5.39 -15.26 17.59
CA LEU A 203 -5.54 -14.79 16.21
C LEU A 203 -5.78 -15.98 15.27
N GLY A 204 -5.01 -17.07 15.40
CA GLY A 204 -5.16 -18.28 14.61
C GLY A 204 -6.55 -18.89 14.76
N PHE A 205 -7.10 -18.93 15.98
CA PHE A 205 -8.47 -19.41 16.24
C PHE A 205 -9.52 -18.57 15.51
N MET A 206 -9.42 -17.24 15.60
CA MET A 206 -10.34 -16.32 14.91
C MET A 206 -10.20 -16.42 13.37
N MET A 207 -8.97 -16.61 12.85
CA MET A 207 -8.73 -16.81 11.43
C MET A 207 -9.33 -18.12 10.90
N ALA A 208 -9.56 -19.10 11.78
CA ALA A 208 -10.28 -20.35 11.47
C ALA A 208 -11.80 -20.25 11.60
N GLY A 209 -12.34 -19.06 11.90
CA GLY A 209 -13.76 -18.80 12.05
C GLY A 209 -14.30 -18.89 13.48
N GLY A 210 -13.42 -19.09 14.47
CA GLY A 210 -13.80 -19.02 15.89
C GLY A 210 -14.10 -17.59 16.31
N THR A 211 -15.08 -17.40 17.20
CA THR A 211 -15.42 -16.08 17.75
C THR A 211 -14.81 -15.90 19.14
N LYS A 212 -14.52 -14.65 19.53
CA LYS A 212 -13.96 -14.33 20.85
C LYS A 212 -14.81 -14.88 22.01
N HIS A 213 -16.13 -14.95 21.84
CA HIS A 213 -17.06 -15.48 22.84
C HIS A 213 -16.99 -17.01 23.03
N GLU A 214 -16.45 -17.74 22.05
CA GLU A 214 -16.29 -19.21 22.16
C GLU A 214 -15.00 -19.63 22.85
N GLN A 215 -14.01 -18.75 22.90
CA GLN A 215 -12.69 -19.01 23.52
C GLN A 215 -12.71 -18.81 25.04
N GLU A 216 -13.70 -18.05 25.57
CA GLU A 216 -13.87 -17.78 27.01
C GLU A 216 -14.77 -18.81 27.72
N ARG A 217 -15.18 -19.89 27.03
CA ARG A 217 -15.95 -21.03 27.58
C ARG A 217 -15.11 -22.26 27.75
#